data_8c84da9aad2699ca25106901f2c86540
#
_entry.id   8c84da9aad2699ca25106901f2c86540
#
_cell.length_a   1.000
_cell.length_b   1.000
_cell.length_c   1.000
_cell.angle_alpha   90.00
_cell.angle_beta   90.00
_cell.angle_gamma   90.00
#
_symmetry.space_group_name_H-M   'P 1'
#
loop_
_entity.id
_entity.type
_entity.pdbx_description
1 polymer ?
#
loop_
_entity_poly.entity_id
_entity_poly.type
_entity_poly.pdbx_seq_one_letter_code
_entity_poly.pdbx_strand_id
1 'polypeptide(L)'
;LVRHRALEVSPLELDLSTGKVWNMPPPTQGLASLMILGLFDRLQVSEPEGFDHIHGLVECVKQAFLVRNSHVQDPKVMDVDPIDFLRAADLDARLANIDPEKALPWPARAAEGDTVWMGAIDNAGNAVSFIQSIYWEFGSGVVLEDTGILWQNRGSSFSLKNGDVNRLAPGRRPFHTLNPAMMLMKNGDRISYGTMGGEGQPQTQAALIARYLYLDQSIEQSVRAPRWLLGRTWGDDTNDLKIEADIDQTITEHLSKRGQAFNTVAPLNELMGHAGML
;
A
#
# COMPACT_ATOMS: atom_id res chain seq x y z
N LEU A 1 -8.44 22.88 16.51
CA LEU A 1 -9.44 21.81 16.56
C LEU A 1 -10.84 22.36 16.24
N VAL A 2 -11.31 23.46 16.86
CA VAL A 2 -12.70 24.01 16.69
C VAL A 2 -13.07 24.24 15.22
N ARG A 3 -12.11 24.57 14.34
CA ARG A 3 -12.35 24.79 12.90
C ARG A 3 -12.18 23.54 12.05
N HIS A 4 -11.79 22.41 12.64
CA HIS A 4 -11.61 21.18 11.89
C HIS A 4 -12.95 20.68 11.33
N ARG A 5 -12.95 20.24 10.07
CA ARG A 5 -14.10 19.62 9.40
C ARG A 5 -13.60 18.43 8.61
N ALA A 6 -14.42 17.40 8.49
CA ALA A 6 -14.22 16.35 7.52
C ALA A 6 -14.20 16.94 6.11
N LEU A 7 -13.34 16.42 5.25
CA LEU A 7 -13.22 16.86 3.88
C LEU A 7 -13.73 15.75 2.96
N GLU A 8 -14.61 16.11 2.06
CA GLU A 8 -14.92 15.31 0.90
C GLU A 8 -13.86 15.57 -0.16
N VAL A 9 -13.27 14.49 -0.70
CA VAL A 9 -12.21 14.58 -1.71
C VAL A 9 -12.52 13.62 -2.84
N SER A 10 -12.17 13.99 -4.07
CA SER A 10 -12.20 13.07 -5.21
C SER A 10 -11.07 12.03 -5.07
N PRO A 11 -11.36 10.74 -5.28
CA PRO A 11 -10.31 9.74 -5.31
C PRO A 11 -9.38 9.93 -6.50
N LEU A 12 -8.15 9.44 -6.40
CA LEU A 12 -7.30 9.18 -7.56
C LEU A 12 -7.85 7.97 -8.30
N GLU A 13 -7.73 7.97 -9.64
CA GLU A 13 -8.15 6.86 -10.47
C GLU A 13 -7.05 6.42 -11.43
N LEU A 14 -7.06 5.14 -11.79
CA LEU A 14 -6.17 4.56 -12.79
C LEU A 14 -6.90 3.51 -13.61
N ASP A 15 -6.76 3.59 -14.93
CA ASP A 15 -7.23 2.55 -15.85
C ASP A 15 -6.18 1.44 -15.94
N LEU A 16 -6.63 0.20 -15.72
CA LEU A 16 -5.85 -1.03 -15.85
C LEU A 16 -6.39 -1.86 -17.02
N SER A 17 -5.63 -2.86 -17.45
CA SER A 17 -6.07 -3.81 -18.48
C SER A 17 -7.36 -4.55 -18.10
N THR A 18 -7.65 -4.71 -16.80
CA THR A 18 -8.80 -5.44 -16.25
C THR A 18 -9.97 -4.54 -15.83
N GLY A 19 -9.78 -3.24 -15.66
CA GLY A 19 -10.82 -2.32 -15.19
C GLY A 19 -10.27 -0.99 -14.70
N LYS A 20 -11.07 -0.26 -13.94
CA LYS A 20 -10.68 1.02 -13.32
C LYS A 20 -10.58 0.87 -11.81
N VAL A 21 -9.51 1.36 -11.23
CA VAL A 21 -9.24 1.31 -9.79
C VAL A 21 -9.17 2.72 -9.20
N TRP A 22 -9.67 2.87 -7.98
CA TRP A 22 -9.65 4.11 -7.21
C TRP A 22 -8.99 3.92 -5.87
N ASN A 23 -8.29 4.96 -5.43
CA ASN A 23 -7.73 5.03 -4.08
C ASN A 23 -7.67 6.49 -3.60
N MET A 24 -7.40 6.71 -2.32
CA MET A 24 -7.40 8.04 -1.71
C MET A 24 -6.20 8.89 -2.16
N PRO A 25 -6.41 10.21 -2.37
CA PRO A 25 -5.32 11.11 -2.72
C PRO A 25 -4.40 11.42 -1.51
N PRO A 26 -3.25 12.08 -1.74
CA PRO A 26 -2.44 12.62 -0.65
C PRO A 26 -3.28 13.46 0.36
N PRO A 27 -2.91 13.44 1.64
CA PRO A 27 -1.65 12.95 2.22
C PRO A 27 -1.63 11.44 2.47
N THR A 28 -2.59 10.67 1.95
CA THR A 28 -2.60 9.21 2.08
C THR A 28 -1.66 8.56 1.06
N GLN A 29 -1.34 7.30 1.31
CA GLN A 29 -0.47 6.52 0.41
C GLN A 29 -1.22 5.80 -0.73
N GLY A 30 -2.47 6.17 -1.01
CA GLY A 30 -3.25 5.58 -2.09
C GLY A 30 -2.62 5.74 -3.47
N LEU A 31 -1.86 6.82 -3.70
CA LEU A 31 -1.04 6.99 -4.90
C LEU A 31 -0.09 5.81 -5.09
N ALA A 32 0.62 5.38 -4.05
CA ALA A 32 1.54 4.25 -4.14
C ALA A 32 0.82 2.94 -4.48
N SER A 33 -0.36 2.68 -3.90
CA SER A 33 -1.18 1.52 -4.26
C SER A 33 -1.53 1.49 -5.75
N LEU A 34 -1.96 2.62 -6.30
CA LEU A 34 -2.29 2.72 -7.73
C LEU A 34 -1.06 2.55 -8.63
N MET A 35 0.07 3.15 -8.25
CA MET A 35 1.32 3.01 -9.00
C MET A 35 1.80 1.56 -9.05
N ILE A 36 1.75 0.83 -7.93
CA ILE A 36 2.16 -0.58 -7.89
C ILE A 36 1.32 -1.40 -8.89
N LEU A 37 -0.01 -1.22 -8.86
CA LEU A 37 -0.90 -1.91 -9.79
C LEU A 37 -0.67 -1.51 -11.24
N GLY A 38 -0.50 -0.21 -11.52
CA GLY A 38 -0.23 0.29 -12.86
C GLY A 38 1.09 -0.19 -13.46
N LEU A 39 2.12 -0.38 -12.63
CA LEU A 39 3.39 -0.96 -13.02
C LEU A 39 3.25 -2.47 -13.25
N PHE A 40 2.59 -3.17 -12.33
CA PHE A 40 2.42 -4.62 -12.44
C PHE A 40 1.54 -5.03 -13.64
N ASP A 41 0.48 -4.29 -13.93
CA ASP A 41 -0.35 -4.47 -15.14
C ASP A 41 0.48 -4.46 -16.42
N ARG A 42 1.54 -3.65 -16.47
CA ARG A 42 2.46 -3.52 -17.61
C ARG A 42 3.51 -4.62 -17.69
N LEU A 43 3.86 -5.25 -16.57
CA LEU A 43 4.80 -6.38 -16.55
C LEU A 43 4.24 -7.63 -17.24
N GLN A 44 2.92 -7.76 -17.33
CA GLN A 44 2.22 -8.89 -17.97
C GLN A 44 2.67 -10.26 -17.45
N VAL A 45 2.87 -10.37 -16.15
CA VAL A 45 3.21 -11.63 -15.47
C VAL A 45 2.02 -12.58 -15.56
N SER A 46 2.25 -13.82 -15.99
CA SER A 46 1.21 -14.83 -16.18
C SER A 46 1.34 -16.05 -15.27
N GLU A 47 2.50 -16.26 -14.65
CA GLU A 47 2.74 -17.41 -13.78
C GLU A 47 2.50 -17.03 -12.32
N PRO A 48 1.43 -17.58 -11.68
CA PRO A 48 1.15 -17.30 -10.28
C PRO A 48 2.19 -17.93 -9.36
N GLU A 49 2.48 -17.22 -8.27
CA GLU A 49 3.41 -17.66 -7.20
C GLU A 49 4.79 -18.08 -7.72
N GLY A 50 5.19 -17.62 -8.92
CA GLY A 50 6.52 -17.80 -9.48
C GLY A 50 7.48 -16.67 -9.09
N PHE A 51 8.76 -16.82 -9.51
CA PHE A 51 9.77 -15.79 -9.27
C PHE A 51 9.37 -14.43 -9.88
N ASP A 52 8.94 -14.40 -11.14
CA ASP A 52 8.59 -13.16 -11.84
C ASP A 52 7.41 -12.44 -11.18
N HIS A 53 6.46 -13.20 -10.59
CA HIS A 53 5.36 -12.62 -9.82
C HIS A 53 5.86 -11.90 -8.57
N ILE A 54 6.61 -12.59 -7.72
CA ILE A 54 7.08 -12.04 -6.43
C ILE A 54 8.11 -10.94 -6.67
N HIS A 55 9.13 -11.18 -7.49
CA HIS A 55 10.15 -10.20 -7.84
C HIS A 55 9.54 -8.96 -8.50
N GLY A 56 8.68 -9.16 -9.51
CA GLY A 56 8.02 -8.07 -10.23
C GLY A 56 7.20 -7.18 -9.30
N LEU A 57 6.38 -7.74 -8.40
CA LEU A 57 5.63 -6.95 -7.42
C LEU A 57 6.54 -6.22 -6.45
N VAL A 58 7.60 -6.86 -5.92
CA VAL A 58 8.57 -6.21 -5.02
C VAL A 58 9.24 -5.03 -5.71
N GLU A 59 9.66 -5.17 -6.96
CA GLU A 59 10.26 -4.08 -7.73
C GLU A 59 9.25 -2.95 -8.03
N CYS A 60 8.00 -3.27 -8.37
CA CYS A 60 6.93 -2.27 -8.49
C CYS A 60 6.73 -1.49 -7.18
N VAL A 61 6.76 -2.17 -6.03
CA VAL A 61 6.69 -1.51 -4.71
C VAL A 61 7.85 -0.54 -4.52
N LYS A 62 9.08 -0.95 -4.85
CA LYS A 62 10.26 -0.06 -4.73
C LYS A 62 10.08 1.21 -5.55
N GLN A 63 9.66 1.09 -6.82
CA GLN A 63 9.42 2.25 -7.69
C GLN A 63 8.33 3.17 -7.12
N ALA A 64 7.21 2.64 -6.66
CA ALA A 64 6.13 3.41 -6.08
C ALA A 64 6.53 4.07 -4.74
N PHE A 65 7.29 3.38 -3.90
CA PHE A 65 7.72 3.91 -2.61
C PHE A 65 8.79 4.99 -2.74
N LEU A 66 9.62 4.98 -3.76
CA LEU A 66 10.50 6.09 -4.08
C LEU A 66 9.70 7.38 -4.30
N VAL A 67 8.60 7.32 -5.06
CA VAL A 67 7.69 8.47 -5.26
C VAL A 67 6.97 8.83 -3.96
N ARG A 68 6.38 7.85 -3.28
CA ARG A 68 5.68 8.07 -2.02
C ARG A 68 6.56 8.82 -1.01
N ASN A 69 7.77 8.35 -0.81
CA ASN A 69 8.67 8.87 0.21
C ASN A 69 9.21 10.27 -0.14
N SER A 70 9.24 10.63 -1.43
CA SER A 70 9.77 11.91 -1.91
C SER A 70 8.71 12.98 -2.12
N HIS A 71 7.44 12.59 -2.36
CA HIS A 71 6.41 13.53 -2.81
C HIS A 71 5.13 13.50 -1.98
N VAL A 72 4.73 12.36 -1.38
CA VAL A 72 3.44 12.27 -0.68
C VAL A 72 3.51 13.01 0.65
N GLN A 73 2.78 14.11 0.73
CA GLN A 73 2.66 15.01 1.88
C GLN A 73 1.31 15.72 1.86
N ASP A 74 1.11 16.72 2.72
CA ASP A 74 -0.09 17.58 2.66
C ASP A 74 -0.23 18.18 1.26
N PRO A 75 -1.33 17.93 0.52
CA PRO A 75 -1.51 18.41 -0.85
C PRO A 75 -1.46 19.94 -0.97
N LYS A 76 -1.64 20.70 0.11
CA LYS A 76 -1.50 22.15 0.09
C LYS A 76 -0.08 22.65 -0.16
N VAL A 77 0.90 21.78 0.02
CA VAL A 77 2.33 22.09 -0.10
C VAL A 77 3.06 21.14 -1.05
N MET A 78 2.32 20.28 -1.75
CA MET A 78 2.87 19.51 -2.87
C MET A 78 3.17 20.44 -4.04
N ASP A 79 4.31 20.27 -4.64
CA ASP A 79 4.79 21.00 -5.83
C ASP A 79 4.48 20.24 -7.14
N VAL A 80 3.95 19.04 -7.05
CA VAL A 80 3.58 18.16 -8.16
C VAL A 80 2.15 17.65 -8.01
N ASP A 81 1.46 17.49 -9.14
CA ASP A 81 0.15 16.83 -9.14
C ASP A 81 0.32 15.32 -9.00
N PRO A 82 -0.29 14.64 -8.01
CA PRO A 82 -0.19 13.20 -7.85
C PRO A 82 -0.68 12.42 -9.08
N ILE A 83 -1.56 12.98 -9.91
CA ILE A 83 -2.05 12.37 -11.14
C ILE A 83 -0.92 12.21 -12.17
N ASP A 84 0.09 13.07 -12.16
CA ASP A 84 1.21 12.98 -13.10
C ASP A 84 1.96 11.65 -12.97
N PHE A 85 2.08 11.12 -11.76
CA PHE A 85 2.71 9.81 -11.49
C PHE A 85 1.87 8.60 -11.95
N LEU A 86 0.60 8.80 -12.28
CA LEU A 86 -0.30 7.77 -12.81
C LEU A 86 -0.44 7.81 -14.33
N ARG A 87 0.17 8.80 -14.99
CA ARG A 87 0.17 8.86 -16.46
C ARG A 87 1.01 7.74 -17.07
N ALA A 88 0.59 7.26 -18.24
CA ALA A 88 1.28 6.19 -18.93
C ALA A 88 2.78 6.46 -19.10
N ALA A 89 3.16 7.68 -19.49
CA ALA A 89 4.56 8.04 -19.70
C ALA A 89 5.42 7.92 -18.43
N ASP A 90 4.90 8.30 -17.25
CA ASP A 90 5.64 8.16 -15.98
C ASP A 90 5.73 6.68 -15.56
N LEU A 91 4.62 5.94 -15.66
CA LEU A 91 4.61 4.52 -15.36
C LEU A 91 5.54 3.72 -16.27
N ASP A 92 5.56 4.02 -17.59
CA ASP A 92 6.45 3.36 -18.54
C ASP A 92 7.93 3.69 -18.28
N ALA A 93 8.24 4.94 -17.93
CA ALA A 93 9.59 5.35 -17.54
C ALA A 93 10.07 4.63 -16.26
N ARG A 94 9.17 4.40 -15.29
CA ARG A 94 9.50 3.65 -14.07
C ARG A 94 9.62 2.15 -14.31
N LEU A 95 8.78 1.61 -15.16
CA LEU A 95 8.87 0.23 -15.59
C LEU A 95 10.24 -0.08 -16.19
N ALA A 96 10.79 0.83 -16.98
CA ALA A 96 12.12 0.70 -17.57
C ALA A 96 13.27 0.64 -16.53
N ASN A 97 13.03 1.02 -15.28
CA ASN A 97 13.99 0.87 -14.18
C ASN A 97 13.86 -0.46 -13.43
N ILE A 98 12.91 -1.29 -13.78
CA ILE A 98 12.76 -2.63 -13.20
C ILE A 98 13.61 -3.61 -14.01
N ASP A 99 14.62 -4.18 -13.36
CA ASP A 99 15.46 -5.20 -13.96
C ASP A 99 14.90 -6.59 -13.58
N PRO A 100 14.48 -7.42 -14.56
CA PRO A 100 13.95 -8.75 -14.26
C PRO A 100 14.97 -9.71 -13.66
N GLU A 101 16.28 -9.42 -13.82
CA GLU A 101 17.37 -10.28 -13.37
C GLU A 101 18.11 -9.74 -12.14
N LYS A 102 17.76 -8.55 -11.65
CA LYS A 102 18.49 -7.93 -10.55
C LYS A 102 17.57 -7.10 -9.64
N ALA A 103 17.64 -7.35 -8.34
CA ALA A 103 16.92 -6.57 -7.36
C ALA A 103 17.54 -5.17 -7.17
N LEU A 104 16.69 -4.13 -7.19
CA LEU A 104 17.10 -2.78 -6.80
C LEU A 104 17.45 -2.78 -5.31
N PRO A 105 18.64 -2.31 -4.90
CA PRO A 105 18.98 -2.14 -3.49
C PRO A 105 17.95 -1.24 -2.77
N TRP A 106 17.49 -1.66 -1.59
CA TRP A 106 16.45 -0.94 -0.88
C TRP A 106 16.95 -0.31 0.42
N PRO A 107 17.04 1.03 0.54
CA PRO A 107 17.56 1.75 1.70
C PRO A 107 16.45 2.34 2.61
N ALA A 108 15.21 1.84 2.58
CA ALA A 108 14.03 2.58 3.04
C ALA A 108 13.92 2.83 4.54
N ARG A 109 13.18 3.90 4.87
CA ARG A 109 12.65 4.23 6.20
C ARG A 109 11.17 3.85 6.26
N ALA A 110 10.72 3.40 7.41
CA ALA A 110 9.32 3.08 7.66
C ALA A 110 8.85 3.63 9.01
N ALA A 111 7.53 3.73 9.22
CA ALA A 111 6.87 4.12 10.46
C ALA A 111 5.88 3.04 10.94
N GLU A 112 5.51 3.07 12.21
CA GLU A 112 4.63 2.10 12.89
C GLU A 112 3.15 2.46 12.69
N GLY A 113 2.21 1.48 12.80
CA GLY A 113 0.77 1.77 12.81
C GLY A 113 -0.10 0.52 12.82
N ASP A 114 -1.22 0.61 13.56
CA ASP A 114 -2.30 -0.37 13.56
C ASP A 114 -3.58 0.21 12.94
N THR A 115 -4.43 -0.65 12.33
CA THR A 115 -5.52 -0.20 11.47
C THR A 115 -6.57 -1.30 11.30
N VAL A 116 -7.83 -0.93 11.00
CA VAL A 116 -8.85 -1.87 10.53
C VAL A 116 -9.43 -1.39 9.20
N TRP A 117 -9.56 -2.32 8.25
CA TRP A 117 -10.31 -2.13 7.01
C TRP A 117 -11.63 -2.91 7.07
N MET A 118 -12.70 -2.34 6.53
CA MET A 118 -14.02 -2.93 6.40
C MET A 118 -14.59 -2.65 5.02
N GLY A 119 -15.27 -3.62 4.42
CA GLY A 119 -15.98 -3.47 3.16
C GLY A 119 -17.43 -3.92 3.27
N ALA A 120 -18.30 -3.34 2.44
CA ALA A 120 -19.68 -3.79 2.27
C ALA A 120 -20.16 -3.49 0.85
N ILE A 121 -20.93 -4.42 0.28
CA ILE A 121 -21.63 -4.25 -1.00
C ILE A 121 -23.05 -4.73 -0.81
N ASP A 122 -24.05 -3.92 -1.18
CA ASP A 122 -25.47 -4.28 -1.11
C ASP A 122 -25.98 -4.86 -2.44
N ASN A 123 -27.23 -5.36 -2.43
CA ASN A 123 -27.88 -5.94 -3.61
C ASN A 123 -28.15 -4.92 -4.73
N ALA A 124 -28.12 -3.64 -4.45
CA ALA A 124 -28.24 -2.56 -5.44
C ALA A 124 -26.88 -2.20 -6.06
N GLY A 125 -25.79 -2.80 -5.57
CA GLY A 125 -24.43 -2.54 -5.99
C GLY A 125 -23.81 -1.28 -5.37
N ASN A 126 -24.42 -0.72 -4.31
CA ASN A 126 -23.75 0.30 -3.51
C ASN A 126 -22.62 -0.36 -2.75
N ALA A 127 -21.42 0.21 -2.84
CA ALA A 127 -20.22 -0.35 -2.27
C ALA A 127 -19.52 0.62 -1.34
N VAL A 128 -18.99 0.13 -0.23
CA VAL A 128 -18.19 0.90 0.73
C VAL A 128 -16.86 0.20 0.93
N SER A 129 -15.79 0.97 0.87
CA SER A 129 -14.47 0.59 1.36
C SER A 129 -14.10 1.57 2.46
N PHE A 130 -14.05 1.10 3.68
CA PHE A 130 -13.87 1.93 4.88
C PHE A 130 -12.65 1.50 5.64
N ILE A 131 -11.83 2.46 6.05
CA ILE A 131 -10.64 2.19 6.85
C ILE A 131 -10.55 3.18 8.00
N GLN A 132 -10.25 2.66 9.19
CA GLN A 132 -10.16 3.44 10.43
C GLN A 132 -8.90 3.07 11.18
N SER A 133 -8.27 4.07 11.79
CA SER A 133 -7.06 3.89 12.59
C SER A 133 -6.90 5.02 13.58
N ILE A 134 -6.38 4.70 14.74
CA ILE A 134 -5.82 5.67 15.69
C ILE A 134 -4.28 5.75 15.56
N TYR A 135 -3.72 5.06 14.58
CA TYR A 135 -2.34 4.89 14.16
C TYR A 135 -1.61 3.85 15.00
N TRP A 136 -1.09 4.17 16.18
CA TRP A 136 -0.50 3.16 17.07
C TRP A 136 -1.59 2.53 17.94
N GLU A 137 -1.32 1.35 18.53
CA GLU A 137 -2.31 0.50 19.22
C GLU A 137 -3.23 1.26 20.18
N PHE A 138 -2.65 2.11 21.03
CA PHE A 138 -3.42 2.95 21.97
C PHE A 138 -3.44 4.43 21.56
N GLY A 139 -3.15 4.73 20.30
CA GLY A 139 -3.10 6.09 19.79
C GLY A 139 -2.20 6.98 20.64
N SER A 140 -2.73 8.11 21.10
CA SER A 140 -2.03 9.03 22.00
C SER A 140 -2.11 8.62 23.48
N GLY A 141 -2.87 7.57 23.83
CA GLY A 141 -3.21 7.23 25.21
C GLY A 141 -4.21 8.19 25.87
N VAL A 142 -4.70 9.20 25.14
CA VAL A 142 -5.63 10.20 25.68
C VAL A 142 -7.07 9.83 25.30
N VAL A 143 -7.90 9.62 26.30
CA VAL A 143 -9.36 9.45 26.14
C VAL A 143 -10.04 10.80 26.32
N LEU A 144 -10.90 11.17 25.37
CA LEU A 144 -11.70 12.39 25.45
C LEU A 144 -12.90 12.15 26.39
N GLU A 145 -12.92 12.83 27.56
CA GLU A 145 -13.86 12.55 28.65
C GLU A 145 -15.33 12.63 28.22
N ASP A 146 -15.69 13.63 27.41
CA ASP A 146 -17.10 13.87 27.00
C ASP A 146 -17.62 12.81 26.00
N THR A 147 -16.75 12.09 25.29
CA THR A 147 -17.12 11.19 24.19
C THR A 147 -16.64 9.76 24.39
N GLY A 148 -15.69 9.52 25.28
CA GLY A 148 -15.02 8.22 25.44
C GLY A 148 -14.10 7.84 24.25
N ILE A 149 -13.85 8.76 23.31
CA ILE A 149 -13.02 8.50 22.14
C ILE A 149 -11.55 8.48 22.55
N LEU A 150 -10.86 7.41 22.22
CA LEU A 150 -9.40 7.32 22.31
C LEU A 150 -8.79 8.15 21.16
N TRP A 151 -7.99 9.18 21.52
CA TRP A 151 -7.45 10.10 20.52
C TRP A 151 -6.28 9.48 19.75
N GLN A 152 -6.29 9.66 18.44
CA GLN A 152 -5.24 9.17 17.55
C GLN A 152 -3.90 9.90 17.78
N ASN A 153 -2.77 9.27 17.41
CA ASN A 153 -1.44 9.87 17.48
C ASN A 153 -0.79 10.11 16.12
N ARG A 154 -1.58 10.35 15.08
CA ARG A 154 -1.09 10.54 13.68
C ARG A 154 -0.05 11.66 13.54
N GLY A 155 0.03 12.59 14.49
CA GLY A 155 1.08 13.59 14.54
C GLY A 155 2.51 13.02 14.58
N SER A 156 2.69 11.77 15.02
CA SER A 156 3.99 11.09 14.98
C SER A 156 4.50 10.78 13.55
N SER A 157 3.64 10.88 12.54
CA SER A 157 4.06 10.80 11.11
C SER A 157 4.79 12.05 10.60
N PHE A 158 4.81 13.15 11.36
CA PHE A 158 5.64 14.30 11.01
C PHE A 158 7.12 14.03 11.27
N SER A 159 7.97 14.55 10.41
CA SER A 159 9.41 14.57 10.61
C SER A 159 9.83 15.88 11.29
N LEU A 160 10.83 15.79 12.17
CA LEU A 160 11.49 16.97 12.75
C LEU A 160 12.77 17.36 12.00
N LYS A 161 13.13 16.59 10.95
CA LYS A 161 14.34 16.86 10.17
C LYS A 161 14.11 18.01 9.20
N ASN A 162 15.12 18.88 9.08
CA ASN A 162 15.12 19.93 8.07
C ASN A 162 15.18 19.31 6.66
N GLY A 163 14.38 19.85 5.73
CA GLY A 163 14.32 19.39 4.34
C GLY A 163 13.46 18.14 4.11
N ASP A 164 12.89 17.54 5.16
CA ASP A 164 11.96 16.41 5.00
C ASP A 164 10.61 16.90 4.44
N VAL A 165 10.07 16.18 3.47
CA VAL A 165 8.78 16.53 2.84
C VAL A 165 7.63 16.56 3.86
N ASN A 166 7.66 15.67 4.85
CA ASN A 166 6.67 15.58 5.94
C ASN A 166 7.10 16.34 7.20
N ARG A 167 7.94 17.40 7.07
CA ARG A 167 8.35 18.21 8.21
C ARG A 167 7.18 18.85 8.91
N LEU A 168 7.18 18.78 10.25
CA LEU A 168 6.19 19.44 11.10
C LEU A 168 6.20 20.97 10.85
N ALA A 169 5.02 21.51 10.52
CA ALA A 169 4.80 22.94 10.39
C ALA A 169 3.35 23.30 10.73
N PRO A 170 3.08 24.56 11.15
CA PRO A 170 1.72 25.02 11.46
C PRO A 170 0.74 24.80 10.30
N GLY A 171 -0.44 24.24 10.61
CA GLY A 171 -1.53 24.03 9.66
C GLY A 171 -1.33 22.91 8.65
N ARG A 172 -0.22 22.17 8.69
CA ARG A 172 0.01 20.99 7.85
C ARG A 172 -0.73 19.76 8.37
N ARG A 173 -1.17 18.91 7.44
CA ARG A 173 -1.63 17.55 7.69
C ARG A 173 -0.45 16.59 7.59
N PRO A 174 -0.33 15.60 8.51
CA PRO A 174 0.70 14.58 8.42
C PRO A 174 0.44 13.62 7.25
N PHE A 175 1.49 12.96 6.77
CA PHE A 175 1.37 11.75 5.97
C PHE A 175 0.44 10.74 6.63
N HIS A 176 -0.38 10.06 5.84
CA HIS A 176 -1.39 9.15 6.33
C HIS A 176 -1.34 7.80 5.60
N THR A 177 -1.44 6.72 6.36
CA THR A 177 -1.33 5.36 5.81
C THR A 177 -2.65 4.77 5.31
N LEU A 178 -3.80 5.35 5.65
CA LEU A 178 -5.12 4.86 5.23
C LEU A 178 -5.31 4.99 3.72
N ASN A 179 -5.65 3.88 3.07
CA ASN A 179 -5.87 3.84 1.63
C ASN A 179 -6.95 2.81 1.24
N PRO A 180 -8.23 3.06 1.61
CA PRO A 180 -9.34 2.23 1.16
C PRO A 180 -9.41 2.23 -0.36
N ALA A 181 -9.56 1.06 -0.96
CA ALA A 181 -9.52 0.89 -2.41
C ALA A 181 -10.81 0.31 -2.96
N MET A 182 -11.15 0.68 -4.18
CA MET A 182 -12.27 0.14 -4.93
C MET A 182 -11.89 -0.05 -6.40
N MET A 183 -12.55 -1.00 -7.06
CA MET A 183 -12.37 -1.26 -8.48
C MET A 183 -13.71 -1.53 -9.16
N LEU A 184 -13.82 -1.11 -10.41
CA LEU A 184 -14.86 -1.53 -11.35
C LEU A 184 -14.19 -2.29 -12.48
N MET A 185 -14.47 -3.57 -12.57
CA MET A 185 -13.95 -4.43 -13.63
C MET A 185 -14.67 -4.19 -14.96
N LYS A 186 -14.00 -4.54 -16.06
CA LYS A 186 -14.60 -4.43 -17.42
C LYS A 186 -15.87 -5.26 -17.60
N ASN A 187 -16.03 -6.35 -16.86
CA ASN A 187 -17.23 -7.19 -16.85
C ASN A 187 -18.38 -6.59 -16.01
N GLY A 188 -18.15 -5.45 -15.32
CA GLY A 188 -19.13 -4.77 -14.49
C GLY A 188 -19.06 -5.14 -13.00
N ASP A 189 -18.23 -6.08 -12.60
CA ASP A 189 -18.05 -6.44 -11.20
C ASP A 189 -17.41 -5.29 -10.41
N ARG A 190 -17.87 -5.10 -9.19
CA ARG A 190 -17.37 -4.11 -8.24
C ARG A 190 -16.61 -4.80 -7.15
N ILE A 191 -15.40 -4.33 -6.90
CA ILE A 191 -14.52 -4.88 -5.87
C ILE A 191 -14.25 -3.78 -4.84
N SER A 192 -14.54 -4.09 -3.57
CA SER A 192 -14.06 -3.33 -2.42
C SER A 192 -12.95 -4.14 -1.76
N TYR A 193 -11.76 -3.55 -1.56
CA TYR A 193 -10.63 -4.27 -0.98
C TYR A 193 -9.75 -3.37 -0.12
N GLY A 194 -9.02 -3.97 0.78
CA GLY A 194 -8.13 -3.25 1.69
C GLY A 194 -7.42 -4.15 2.69
N THR A 195 -6.64 -3.54 3.54
CA THR A 195 -5.89 -4.23 4.59
C THR A 195 -5.55 -3.29 5.73
N MET A 196 -5.23 -3.83 6.88
CA MET A 196 -4.46 -3.14 7.92
C MET A 196 -2.95 -3.29 7.65
N GLY A 197 -2.08 -2.70 8.48
CA GLY A 197 -0.62 -2.89 8.41
C GLY A 197 0.16 -1.63 8.04
N GLY A 198 -0.33 -0.45 8.43
CA GLY A 198 0.42 0.81 8.35
C GLY A 198 0.98 1.10 6.95
N GLU A 199 2.28 1.28 6.85
CA GLU A 199 2.98 1.56 5.59
C GLU A 199 3.03 0.36 4.64
N GLY A 200 2.79 -0.85 5.13
CA GLY A 200 2.70 -2.07 4.33
C GLY A 200 1.44 -2.17 3.47
N GLN A 201 0.39 -1.41 3.77
CA GLN A 201 -0.91 -1.54 3.10
C GLN A 201 -0.85 -1.54 1.56
N PRO A 202 -0.11 -0.64 0.86
CA PRO A 202 -0.09 -0.63 -0.60
C PRO A 202 0.41 -1.93 -1.20
N GLN A 203 1.43 -2.54 -0.62
CA GLN A 203 2.01 -3.78 -1.14
C GLN A 203 1.14 -5.00 -0.83
N THR A 204 0.53 -5.07 0.35
CA THR A 204 -0.42 -6.15 0.69
C THR A 204 -1.68 -6.07 -0.17
N GLN A 205 -2.21 -4.88 -0.42
CA GLN A 205 -3.31 -4.67 -1.37
C GLN A 205 -2.93 -5.11 -2.78
N ALA A 206 -1.74 -4.71 -3.25
CA ALA A 206 -1.29 -5.05 -4.59
C ALA A 206 -1.08 -6.57 -4.75
N ALA A 207 -0.49 -7.25 -3.75
CA ALA A 207 -0.32 -8.69 -3.78
C ALA A 207 -1.67 -9.43 -3.84
N LEU A 208 -2.65 -9.01 -3.01
CA LEU A 208 -4.00 -9.57 -3.00
C LEU A 208 -4.69 -9.41 -4.37
N ILE A 209 -4.75 -8.16 -4.85
CA ILE A 209 -5.53 -7.85 -6.04
C ILE A 209 -4.86 -8.34 -7.34
N ALA A 210 -3.53 -8.37 -7.40
CA ALA A 210 -2.80 -8.90 -8.55
C ALA A 210 -3.07 -10.39 -8.76
N ARG A 211 -3.12 -11.17 -7.69
CA ARG A 211 -3.48 -12.59 -7.73
C ARG A 211 -4.86 -12.82 -8.32
N TYR A 212 -5.82 -12.02 -7.88
CA TYR A 212 -7.19 -12.12 -8.36
C TYR A 212 -7.34 -11.65 -9.82
N LEU A 213 -6.74 -10.51 -10.18
CA LEU A 213 -6.94 -9.88 -11.49
C LEU A 213 -6.13 -10.50 -12.62
N TYR A 214 -4.91 -10.96 -12.35
CA TYR A 214 -3.96 -11.34 -13.39
C TYR A 214 -3.55 -12.82 -13.36
N LEU A 215 -3.73 -13.48 -12.20
CA LEU A 215 -3.23 -14.83 -11.97
C LEU A 215 -4.34 -15.86 -11.76
N ASP A 216 -5.58 -15.50 -12.06
CA ASP A 216 -6.77 -16.36 -12.03
C ASP A 216 -6.99 -17.09 -10.69
N GLN A 217 -6.57 -16.47 -9.59
CA GLN A 217 -6.80 -17.00 -8.25
C GLN A 217 -8.16 -16.55 -7.71
N SER A 218 -8.88 -17.44 -7.03
CA SER A 218 -10.09 -17.07 -6.30
C SER A 218 -9.76 -16.09 -5.16
N ILE A 219 -10.79 -15.39 -4.64
CA ILE A 219 -10.64 -14.50 -3.48
C ILE A 219 -9.99 -15.25 -2.31
N GLU A 220 -10.46 -16.49 -2.01
CA GLU A 220 -9.90 -17.28 -0.92
C GLU A 220 -8.43 -17.64 -1.16
N GLN A 221 -8.06 -18.06 -2.36
CA GLN A 221 -6.67 -18.33 -2.72
C GLN A 221 -5.79 -17.08 -2.58
N SER A 222 -6.25 -15.95 -3.12
CA SER A 222 -5.52 -14.68 -3.08
C SER A 222 -5.26 -14.18 -1.64
N VAL A 223 -6.25 -14.37 -0.74
CA VAL A 223 -6.12 -13.98 0.68
C VAL A 223 -5.22 -14.92 1.46
N ARG A 224 -5.26 -16.23 1.15
CA ARG A 224 -4.50 -17.27 1.87
C ARG A 224 -3.10 -17.50 1.36
N ALA A 225 -2.78 -17.01 0.16
CA ALA A 225 -1.47 -17.20 -0.44
C ALA A 225 -0.35 -16.60 0.43
N PRO A 226 0.84 -17.21 0.43
CA PRO A 226 1.99 -16.74 1.18
C PRO A 226 2.30 -15.27 0.86
N ARG A 227 2.71 -14.53 1.88
CA ARG A 227 2.88 -13.08 1.80
C ARG A 227 4.33 -12.67 1.96
N TRP A 228 4.60 -11.48 1.54
CA TRP A 228 5.87 -10.78 1.72
C TRP A 228 5.62 -9.31 2.03
N LEU A 229 6.61 -8.64 2.61
CA LEU A 229 6.53 -7.24 2.97
C LEU A 229 7.91 -6.60 2.90
N LEU A 230 8.04 -5.57 2.08
CA LEU A 230 9.26 -4.78 1.95
C LEU A 230 9.26 -3.62 2.93
N GLY A 231 10.34 -3.49 3.67
CA GLY A 231 10.55 -2.40 4.59
C GLY A 231 9.92 -2.63 5.95
N ARG A 232 9.92 -1.59 6.76
CA ARG A 232 9.41 -1.60 8.12
C ARG A 232 7.88 -1.59 8.13
N THR A 233 7.32 -2.27 9.10
CA THR A 233 5.90 -2.24 9.42
C THR A 233 5.72 -2.28 10.94
N TRP A 234 4.49 -2.43 11.41
CA TRP A 234 4.15 -2.54 12.82
C TRP A 234 5.03 -3.58 13.54
N GLY A 235 5.61 -3.21 14.68
CA GLY A 235 6.39 -4.11 15.54
C GLY A 235 7.78 -4.51 15.03
N ASP A 236 8.27 -3.93 13.92
CA ASP A 236 9.57 -4.28 13.35
C ASP A 236 10.39 -3.03 13.00
N ASP A 237 11.69 -3.08 13.29
CA ASP A 237 12.65 -1.98 13.07
C ASP A 237 13.49 -2.15 11.81
N THR A 238 13.38 -3.28 11.11
CA THR A 238 14.20 -3.58 9.93
C THR A 238 13.57 -3.08 8.63
N ASN A 239 14.39 -2.75 7.65
CA ASN A 239 13.96 -2.22 6.35
C ASN A 239 14.09 -3.23 5.21
N ASP A 240 14.36 -4.48 5.51
CA ASP A 240 14.53 -5.57 4.56
C ASP A 240 13.19 -6.09 4.01
N LEU A 241 13.27 -7.04 3.09
CA LEU A 241 12.14 -7.82 2.65
C LEU A 241 11.87 -8.94 3.66
N LYS A 242 10.64 -9.04 4.18
CA LYS A 242 10.17 -10.18 4.97
C LYS A 242 9.38 -11.09 4.04
N ILE A 243 9.60 -12.40 4.19
CA ILE A 243 8.96 -13.44 3.37
C ILE A 243 8.39 -14.50 4.29
N GLU A 244 7.12 -14.88 4.14
CA GLU A 244 6.55 -16.01 4.87
C GLU A 244 7.20 -17.33 4.44
N ALA A 245 7.44 -18.23 5.41
CA ALA A 245 8.23 -19.45 5.23
C ALA A 245 7.59 -20.50 4.29
N ASP A 246 6.34 -20.32 3.94
CA ASP A 246 5.60 -21.16 3.00
C ASP A 246 5.68 -20.67 1.54
N ILE A 247 6.39 -19.58 1.25
CA ILE A 247 6.83 -19.27 -0.11
C ILE A 247 7.85 -20.33 -0.57
N ASP A 248 7.68 -20.83 -1.80
CA ASP A 248 8.53 -21.89 -2.36
C ASP A 248 10.02 -21.53 -2.23
N GLN A 249 10.81 -22.49 -1.76
CA GLN A 249 12.25 -22.30 -1.55
C GLN A 249 12.97 -21.94 -2.85
N THR A 250 12.55 -22.44 -3.99
CA THR A 250 13.17 -22.13 -5.29
C THR A 250 13.06 -20.64 -5.62
N ILE A 251 11.93 -20.00 -5.25
CA ILE A 251 11.71 -18.56 -5.43
C ILE A 251 12.67 -17.76 -4.53
N THR A 252 12.76 -18.13 -3.26
CA THR A 252 13.65 -17.44 -2.30
C THR A 252 15.11 -17.57 -2.66
N GLU A 253 15.53 -18.73 -3.20
CA GLU A 253 16.88 -18.94 -3.76
C GLU A 253 17.13 -18.05 -4.98
N HIS A 254 16.17 -17.93 -5.87
CA HIS A 254 16.27 -17.05 -7.03
C HIS A 254 16.33 -15.58 -6.63
N LEU A 255 15.52 -15.13 -5.66
CA LEU A 255 15.59 -13.77 -5.11
C LEU A 255 16.98 -13.47 -4.55
N SER A 256 17.54 -14.38 -3.75
CA SER A 256 18.90 -14.25 -3.20
C SER A 256 19.96 -14.14 -4.28
N LYS A 257 19.93 -15.00 -5.30
CA LYS A 257 20.88 -15.00 -6.42
C LYS A 257 20.87 -13.67 -7.20
N ARG A 258 19.72 -12.97 -7.20
CA ARG A 258 19.55 -11.67 -7.85
C ARG A 258 19.81 -10.48 -6.93
N GLY A 259 20.32 -10.72 -5.73
CA GLY A 259 20.74 -9.70 -4.79
C GLY A 259 19.62 -9.15 -3.89
N GLN A 260 18.45 -9.81 -3.85
CA GLN A 260 17.39 -9.47 -2.90
C GLN A 260 17.70 -10.06 -1.53
N ALA A 261 18.09 -9.20 -0.58
CA ALA A 261 18.18 -9.60 0.82
C ALA A 261 16.77 -9.71 1.42
N PHE A 262 16.53 -10.74 2.23
CA PHE A 262 15.28 -10.94 2.94
C PHE A 262 15.47 -11.69 4.27
N ASN A 263 14.47 -11.56 5.14
CA ASN A 263 14.30 -12.38 6.34
C ASN A 263 13.03 -13.22 6.23
N THR A 264 13.11 -14.46 6.72
CA THR A 264 11.96 -15.37 6.74
C THR A 264 11.19 -15.22 8.05
N VAL A 265 9.87 -15.13 7.94
CA VAL A 265 8.93 -15.10 9.08
C VAL A 265 7.97 -16.29 9.03
N ALA A 266 7.29 -16.57 10.13
CA ALA A 266 6.31 -17.66 10.17
C ALA A 266 5.16 -17.41 9.18
N PRO A 267 4.52 -18.45 8.62
CA PRO A 267 3.30 -18.33 7.83
C PRO A 267 2.20 -17.62 8.62
N LEU A 268 1.35 -16.87 7.92
CA LEU A 268 0.26 -16.07 8.49
C LEU A 268 0.73 -15.08 9.56
N ASN A 269 1.92 -14.53 9.38
CA ASN A 269 2.48 -13.57 10.32
C ASN A 269 1.69 -12.26 10.33
N GLU A 270 1.41 -11.73 11.52
CA GLU A 270 0.63 -10.49 11.70
C GLU A 270 1.28 -9.28 11.04
N LEU A 271 2.61 -9.25 10.91
CA LEU A 271 3.35 -8.19 10.22
C LEU A 271 2.88 -7.97 8.77
N MET A 272 2.32 -9.00 8.13
CA MET A 272 1.87 -8.95 6.74
C MET A 272 0.53 -8.24 6.55
N GLY A 273 -0.14 -7.84 7.63
CA GLY A 273 -1.47 -7.24 7.62
C GLY A 273 -2.60 -8.26 7.46
N HIS A 274 -3.83 -7.78 7.57
CA HIS A 274 -5.04 -8.59 7.41
C HIS A 274 -5.83 -8.04 6.21
N ALA A 275 -5.61 -8.65 5.05
CA ALA A 275 -6.25 -8.24 3.81
C ALA A 275 -7.64 -8.86 3.65
N GLY A 276 -8.54 -8.11 3.01
CA GLY A 276 -9.86 -8.57 2.64
C GLY A 276 -10.32 -7.99 1.31
N MET A 277 -11.28 -8.68 0.68
CA MET A 277 -11.87 -8.31 -0.60
C MET A 277 -13.30 -8.82 -0.67
N LEU A 278 -14.17 -8.04 -1.29
CA LEU A 278 -15.58 -8.34 -1.58
C LEU A 278 -15.85 -8.13 -3.05
#